data_19edcf4eb40ac2c31d51f5a6f39eddce
#
_entry.id   19edcf4eb40ac2c31d51f5a6f39eddce
#
_cell.length_a   1.000
_cell.length_b   1.000
_cell.length_c   1.000
_cell.angle_alpha   90.00
_cell.angle_beta   90.00
_cell.angle_gamma   90.00
#
_symmetry.space_group_name_H-M   'P 1'
#
loop_
_entity.id
_entity.type
_entity.pdbx_description
1 polymer ?
#
loop_
_entity_poly.entity_id
_entity_poly.type
_entity_poly.pdbx_seq_one_letter_code
_entity_poly.pdbx_strand_id
1 'polypeptide(L)'
;MLRNRTTAPDVATRIAAVACNEHMLWYRPFIDLKGRLASAAVHEGEAGRLDDGQDVIWRHVARYWRETSLLPSIAHRAGATDCEYVASETYPGTACRGFVIDNPWSAAFVSWVMLKAGVPGFRPDASHLGYVRTAYLRPDTSAYEYRDPAQTPPAAGDLLCYVRHSQQAFGHQGLKALLEKPGGLFMHCDIVVAVNPGNDATAYLVGGNVQQAVTMRMLPLNRNGQFWGLPQRTNDDTPCAPDTESGCNFNRQDWAVLLKLKPPAQLATLPRAPAIANSSPMPGTAPAPLCCINCVVGSNVPRCEQTPLD
;
A
#
# COMPACT_ATOMS: atom_id res chain seq x y z
N MET A 1 2.69 13.57 -13.57
CA MET A 1 2.01 12.67 -14.51
C MET A 1 2.39 11.20 -14.30
N LEU A 2 2.31 10.73 -13.06
CA LEU A 2 2.60 9.33 -12.73
C LEU A 2 1.53 8.38 -13.28
N ARG A 3 0.27 8.81 -13.32
CA ARG A 3 -0.88 7.95 -13.67
C ARG A 3 -0.77 7.28 -15.06
N ASN A 4 -0.21 7.94 -16.04
CA ASN A 4 -0.01 7.38 -17.39
C ASN A 4 1.32 6.61 -17.52
N ARG A 5 2.04 6.38 -16.42
CA ARG A 5 3.37 5.77 -16.40
C ARG A 5 3.39 4.33 -15.90
N THR A 6 2.25 3.63 -15.89
CA THR A 6 2.18 2.20 -15.56
C THR A 6 3.02 1.32 -16.51
N THR A 7 3.37 1.84 -17.69
CA THR A 7 4.25 1.21 -18.68
C THR A 7 5.64 1.86 -18.77
N ALA A 8 6.00 2.72 -17.82
CA ALA A 8 7.32 3.33 -17.78
C ALA A 8 8.44 2.28 -17.75
N PRO A 9 9.62 2.55 -18.34
CA PRO A 9 10.73 1.60 -18.33
C PRO A 9 11.24 1.35 -16.90
N ASP A 10 11.18 2.34 -16.04
CA ASP A 10 11.59 2.26 -14.65
C ASP A 10 10.53 1.59 -13.76
N VAL A 11 10.94 0.53 -13.04
CA VAL A 11 10.08 -0.28 -12.16
C VAL A 11 9.51 0.56 -11.03
N ALA A 12 10.30 1.41 -10.39
CA ALA A 12 9.86 2.25 -9.26
C ALA A 12 8.74 3.20 -9.70
N THR A 13 8.89 3.80 -10.89
CA THR A 13 7.85 4.66 -11.49
C THR A 13 6.57 3.87 -11.77
N ARG A 14 6.66 2.63 -12.27
CA ARG A 14 5.46 1.79 -12.48
C ARG A 14 4.76 1.46 -11.18
N ILE A 15 5.49 1.08 -10.13
CA ILE A 15 4.93 0.81 -8.80
C ILE A 15 4.16 2.03 -8.30
N ALA A 16 4.81 3.20 -8.30
CA ALA A 16 4.18 4.43 -7.85
C ALA A 16 2.94 4.80 -8.68
N ALA A 17 3.00 4.62 -10.01
CA ALA A 17 1.89 4.91 -10.90
C ALA A 17 0.68 4.00 -10.64
N VAL A 18 0.89 2.69 -10.47
CA VAL A 18 -0.19 1.73 -10.15
C VAL A 18 -0.81 2.06 -8.80
N ALA A 19 0.00 2.27 -7.75
CA ALA A 19 -0.51 2.60 -6.42
C ALA A 19 -1.27 3.93 -6.39
N CYS A 20 -0.78 4.95 -7.11
CA CYS A 20 -1.47 6.24 -7.24
C CYS A 20 -2.80 6.13 -7.99
N ASN A 21 -2.88 5.30 -9.03
CA ASN A 21 -4.15 5.06 -9.73
C ASN A 21 -5.20 4.47 -8.80
N GLU A 22 -4.82 3.47 -8.01
CA GLU A 22 -5.74 2.89 -7.01
C GLU A 22 -6.18 3.94 -5.99
N HIS A 23 -5.25 4.73 -5.43
CA HIS A 23 -5.60 5.78 -4.48
C HIS A 23 -6.60 6.79 -5.08
N MET A 24 -6.46 7.14 -6.36
CA MET A 24 -7.41 8.01 -7.06
C MET A 24 -8.80 7.37 -7.15
N LEU A 25 -8.88 6.09 -7.51
CA LEU A 25 -10.15 5.34 -7.60
C LEU A 25 -10.88 5.29 -6.26
N TRP A 26 -10.15 5.23 -5.14
CA TRP A 26 -10.71 5.19 -3.79
C TRP A 26 -11.07 6.56 -3.22
N TYR A 27 -11.35 7.56 -4.05
CA TYR A 27 -11.73 8.93 -3.63
C TYR A 27 -10.66 9.67 -2.82
N ARG A 28 -9.41 9.23 -2.90
CA ARG A 28 -8.23 9.93 -2.34
C ARG A 28 -8.24 10.15 -0.82
N PRO A 29 -8.62 9.18 0.00
CA PRO A 29 -8.48 9.34 1.44
C PRO A 29 -7.02 9.48 1.83
N PHE A 30 -6.74 10.29 2.86
CA PHE A 30 -5.36 10.49 3.29
C PHE A 30 -5.23 10.68 4.81
N ILE A 31 -4.05 10.36 5.32
CA ILE A 31 -3.61 10.66 6.68
C ILE A 31 -2.55 11.76 6.58
N ASP A 32 -2.84 12.92 7.16
CA ASP A 32 -1.95 14.08 7.11
C ASP A 32 -0.68 13.91 7.98
N LEU A 33 0.23 14.90 7.92
CA LEU A 33 1.48 14.89 8.72
C LEU A 33 1.24 14.87 10.24
N LYS A 34 0.04 15.25 10.69
CA LYS A 34 -0.37 15.19 12.11
C LYS A 34 -1.04 13.87 12.46
N GLY A 35 -1.14 12.94 11.50
CA GLY A 35 -1.77 11.64 11.67
C GLY A 35 -3.29 11.67 11.71
N ARG A 36 -3.94 12.69 11.13
CA ARG A 36 -5.41 12.78 11.07
C ARG A 36 -5.90 12.25 9.74
N LEU A 37 -6.93 11.40 9.78
CA LEU A 37 -7.60 10.90 8.58
C LEU A 37 -8.54 11.96 8.00
N ALA A 38 -8.52 12.09 6.67
CA ALA A 38 -9.39 12.97 5.91
C ALA A 38 -9.86 12.31 4.60
N SER A 39 -10.97 12.81 4.08
CA SER A 39 -11.57 12.38 2.79
C SER A 39 -11.92 10.88 2.71
N ALA A 40 -12.19 10.23 3.84
CA ALA A 40 -12.71 8.86 3.87
C ALA A 40 -14.15 8.86 3.35
N ALA A 41 -14.35 8.45 2.10
CA ALA A 41 -15.64 8.49 1.42
C ALA A 41 -16.31 7.11 1.35
N VAL A 42 -15.53 6.04 1.28
CA VAL A 42 -16.02 4.68 1.04
C VAL A 42 -15.20 3.64 1.80
N HIS A 43 -15.79 2.46 2.05
CA HIS A 43 -15.18 1.34 2.75
C HIS A 43 -15.24 0.05 1.92
N GLU A 44 -14.31 -0.87 2.15
CA GLU A 44 -14.11 -2.10 1.38
C GLU A 44 -15.36 -2.98 1.17
N GLY A 45 -16.28 -2.96 2.11
CA GLY A 45 -17.50 -3.78 2.07
C GLY A 45 -18.68 -3.15 1.34
N GLU A 46 -18.56 -1.94 0.84
CA GLU A 46 -19.70 -1.24 0.23
C GLU A 46 -20.07 -1.78 -1.14
N ALA A 47 -21.38 -1.71 -1.45
CA ALA A 47 -21.93 -2.03 -2.76
C ALA A 47 -21.90 -0.82 -3.72
N GLY A 48 -21.43 0.33 -3.24
CA GLY A 48 -21.19 1.52 -4.05
C GLY A 48 -20.11 1.29 -5.10
N ARG A 49 -19.89 2.28 -5.95
CA ARG A 49 -18.87 2.22 -7.00
C ARG A 49 -17.68 3.10 -6.63
N LEU A 50 -16.52 2.75 -7.18
CA LEU A 50 -15.33 3.57 -7.13
C LEU A 50 -15.50 4.86 -7.97
N ASP A 51 -14.57 5.80 -7.85
CA ASP A 51 -14.64 7.15 -8.43
C ASP A 51 -14.79 7.16 -9.97
N ASP A 52 -14.39 6.10 -10.65
CA ASP A 52 -14.59 5.93 -12.10
C ASP A 52 -16.03 5.48 -12.47
N GLY A 53 -16.86 5.17 -11.49
CA GLY A 53 -18.22 4.67 -11.68
C GLY A 53 -18.33 3.26 -12.28
N GLN A 54 -17.22 2.55 -12.47
CA GLN A 54 -17.20 1.25 -13.12
C GLN A 54 -17.27 0.10 -12.11
N ASP A 55 -16.27 0.04 -11.22
CA ASP A 55 -16.11 -1.10 -10.32
C ASP A 55 -16.90 -0.94 -9.03
N VAL A 56 -17.60 -1.98 -8.62
CA VAL A 56 -18.19 -2.10 -7.29
C VAL A 56 -17.08 -2.32 -6.27
N ILE A 57 -17.07 -1.55 -5.18
CA ILE A 57 -15.96 -1.44 -4.23
C ILE A 57 -15.51 -2.80 -3.71
N TRP A 58 -16.41 -3.60 -3.11
CA TRP A 58 -16.02 -4.90 -2.56
C TRP A 58 -15.53 -5.90 -3.63
N ARG A 59 -16.08 -5.81 -4.87
CA ARG A 59 -15.61 -6.64 -6.00
C ARG A 59 -14.20 -6.25 -6.46
N HIS A 60 -13.89 -4.97 -6.35
CA HIS A 60 -12.55 -4.47 -6.65
C HIS A 60 -11.53 -4.98 -5.62
N VAL A 61 -11.89 -5.03 -4.33
CA VAL A 61 -11.03 -5.67 -3.31
C VAL A 61 -10.87 -7.17 -3.60
N ALA A 62 -11.95 -7.87 -3.95
CA ALA A 62 -11.86 -9.28 -4.35
C ALA A 62 -10.95 -9.49 -5.57
N ARG A 63 -10.84 -8.50 -6.49
CA ARG A 63 -9.91 -8.51 -7.63
C ARG A 63 -8.46 -8.59 -7.17
N TYR A 64 -8.04 -7.86 -6.13
CA TYR A 64 -6.66 -7.95 -5.61
C TYR A 64 -6.30 -9.38 -5.23
N TRP A 65 -7.20 -10.08 -4.54
CA TRP A 65 -7.02 -11.47 -4.15
C TRP A 65 -6.97 -12.44 -5.34
N ARG A 66 -7.91 -12.28 -6.26
CA ARG A 66 -8.05 -13.16 -7.42
C ARG A 66 -6.87 -13.01 -8.39
N GLU A 67 -6.54 -11.78 -8.79
CA GLU A 67 -5.50 -11.51 -9.79
C GLU A 67 -4.09 -11.82 -9.26
N THR A 68 -3.89 -11.84 -7.95
CA THR A 68 -2.63 -12.29 -7.33
C THR A 68 -2.55 -13.80 -7.16
N SER A 69 -3.62 -14.55 -7.46
CA SER A 69 -3.72 -15.99 -7.22
C SER A 69 -3.49 -16.38 -5.75
N LEU A 70 -3.86 -15.51 -4.80
CA LEU A 70 -3.69 -15.76 -3.37
C LEU A 70 -4.87 -16.50 -2.73
N LEU A 71 -6.04 -16.54 -3.36
CA LEU A 71 -7.25 -17.18 -2.82
C LEU A 71 -7.03 -18.65 -2.42
N PRO A 72 -6.34 -19.49 -3.21
CA PRO A 72 -6.07 -20.87 -2.81
C PRO A 72 -5.29 -21.00 -1.49
N SER A 73 -4.37 -20.06 -1.21
CA SER A 73 -3.55 -20.10 0.02
C SER A 73 -4.35 -19.82 1.28
N ILE A 74 -5.51 -19.20 1.14
CA ILE A 74 -6.42 -18.81 2.23
C ILE A 74 -7.82 -19.44 2.07
N ALA A 75 -7.95 -20.50 1.28
CA ALA A 75 -9.23 -21.17 1.00
C ALA A 75 -9.95 -21.72 2.25
N HIS A 76 -9.22 -21.86 3.38
CA HIS A 76 -9.79 -22.19 4.68
C HIS A 76 -10.61 -21.07 5.32
N ARG A 77 -10.52 -19.84 4.81
CA ARG A 77 -11.32 -18.71 5.26
C ARG A 77 -12.70 -18.72 4.59
N ALA A 78 -13.75 -18.50 5.38
CA ALA A 78 -15.12 -18.49 4.88
C ALA A 78 -15.29 -17.46 3.75
N GLY A 79 -15.85 -17.87 2.63
CA GLY A 79 -16.12 -17.02 1.46
C GLY A 79 -14.92 -16.78 0.52
N ALA A 80 -13.70 -17.24 0.86
CA ALA A 80 -12.53 -17.03 0.01
C ALA A 80 -12.70 -17.67 -1.37
N THR A 81 -13.14 -18.92 -1.44
CA THR A 81 -13.37 -19.63 -2.71
C THR A 81 -14.47 -18.99 -3.56
N ASP A 82 -15.44 -18.34 -2.93
CA ASP A 82 -16.53 -17.63 -3.59
C ASP A 82 -16.02 -16.41 -4.39
N CYS A 83 -14.90 -15.84 -3.95
CA CYS A 83 -14.26 -14.69 -4.59
C CYS A 83 -13.69 -15.00 -5.98
N GLU A 84 -13.46 -16.25 -6.35
CA GLU A 84 -13.03 -16.64 -7.70
C GLU A 84 -14.10 -16.28 -8.76
N TYR A 85 -15.37 -16.37 -8.39
CA TYR A 85 -16.51 -16.24 -9.32
C TYR A 85 -17.04 -14.80 -9.48
N VAL A 86 -16.64 -13.87 -8.62
CA VAL A 86 -17.19 -12.50 -8.60
C VAL A 86 -16.69 -11.59 -9.72
N ALA A 87 -15.91 -12.11 -10.66
CA ALA A 87 -15.61 -11.38 -11.91
C ALA A 87 -16.86 -11.11 -12.74
N SER A 88 -17.85 -12.01 -12.66
CA SER A 88 -19.17 -11.81 -13.28
C SER A 88 -20.07 -10.98 -12.37
N GLU A 89 -20.62 -9.88 -12.88
CA GLU A 89 -21.58 -9.04 -12.14
C GLU A 89 -22.88 -9.78 -11.83
N THR A 90 -23.22 -10.81 -12.60
CA THR A 90 -24.42 -11.63 -12.38
C THR A 90 -24.29 -12.57 -11.20
N TYR A 91 -23.06 -12.83 -10.71
CA TYR A 91 -22.84 -13.66 -9.54
C TYR A 91 -23.07 -12.86 -8.25
N PRO A 92 -23.95 -13.27 -7.35
CA PRO A 92 -24.30 -12.48 -6.16
C PRO A 92 -23.10 -12.19 -5.25
N GLY A 93 -22.26 -13.21 -4.98
CA GLY A 93 -21.00 -13.09 -4.25
C GLY A 93 -21.11 -12.66 -2.79
N THR A 94 -22.25 -12.96 -2.12
CA THR A 94 -22.48 -12.54 -0.72
C THR A 94 -21.42 -13.08 0.23
N ALA A 95 -21.02 -14.34 0.04
CA ALA A 95 -19.97 -14.95 0.88
C ALA A 95 -18.60 -14.32 0.62
N CYS A 96 -18.26 -14.00 -0.64
CA CYS A 96 -17.05 -13.25 -0.96
C CYS A 96 -17.06 -11.84 -0.36
N ARG A 97 -18.20 -11.15 -0.36
CA ARG A 97 -18.32 -9.83 0.28
C ARG A 97 -18.06 -9.93 1.79
N GLY A 98 -18.59 -10.95 2.46
CA GLY A 98 -18.27 -11.24 3.86
C GLY A 98 -16.77 -11.48 4.06
N PHE A 99 -16.16 -12.32 3.20
CA PHE A 99 -14.73 -12.57 3.22
C PHE A 99 -13.90 -11.28 3.12
N VAL A 100 -14.23 -10.37 2.21
CA VAL A 100 -13.54 -9.08 2.03
C VAL A 100 -13.59 -8.23 3.30
N ILE A 101 -14.73 -8.20 4.00
CA ILE A 101 -14.91 -7.44 5.24
C ILE A 101 -14.11 -8.07 6.40
N ASP A 102 -14.13 -9.39 6.50
CA ASP A 102 -13.57 -10.11 7.66
C ASP A 102 -12.06 -10.38 7.56
N ASN A 103 -11.47 -10.20 6.37
CA ASN A 103 -10.06 -10.54 6.14
C ASN A 103 -9.24 -9.35 5.64
N PRO A 104 -8.16 -8.99 6.35
CA PRO A 104 -7.27 -7.91 5.94
C PRO A 104 -6.66 -8.16 4.56
N TRP A 105 -6.87 -7.25 3.63
CA TRP A 105 -6.42 -7.37 2.23
C TRP A 105 -5.21 -6.50 1.87
N SER A 106 -4.58 -5.86 2.85
CA SER A 106 -3.44 -4.97 2.61
C SER A 106 -2.26 -5.65 1.92
N ALA A 107 -1.95 -6.91 2.29
CA ALA A 107 -0.87 -7.65 1.65
C ALA A 107 -1.24 -8.10 0.23
N ALA A 108 -2.49 -8.46 -0.02
CA ALA A 108 -3.00 -8.75 -1.37
C ALA A 108 -2.93 -7.51 -2.27
N PHE A 109 -3.26 -6.31 -1.75
CA PHE A 109 -3.10 -5.04 -2.46
C PHE A 109 -1.65 -4.78 -2.86
N VAL A 110 -0.71 -4.85 -1.91
CA VAL A 110 0.72 -4.66 -2.23
C VAL A 110 1.17 -5.70 -3.25
N SER A 111 0.80 -6.97 -3.07
CA SER A 111 1.12 -8.04 -4.03
C SER A 111 0.57 -7.74 -5.42
N TRP A 112 -0.65 -7.24 -5.51
CA TRP A 112 -1.30 -6.86 -6.76
C TRP A 112 -0.56 -5.69 -7.45
N VAL A 113 -0.23 -4.62 -6.70
CA VAL A 113 0.53 -3.49 -7.24
C VAL A 113 1.87 -3.94 -7.80
N MET A 114 2.61 -4.79 -7.06
CA MET A 114 3.92 -5.28 -7.49
C MET A 114 3.83 -6.14 -8.76
N LEU A 115 2.82 -7.00 -8.87
CA LEU A 115 2.60 -7.80 -10.07
C LEU A 115 2.19 -6.94 -11.27
N LYS A 116 1.27 -5.97 -11.08
CA LYS A 116 0.86 -5.02 -12.14
C LYS A 116 2.03 -4.17 -12.63
N ALA A 117 2.92 -3.77 -11.73
CA ALA A 117 4.15 -3.06 -12.08
C ALA A 117 5.22 -3.97 -12.71
N GLY A 118 5.02 -5.29 -12.70
CA GLY A 118 5.98 -6.25 -13.24
C GLY A 118 7.31 -6.26 -12.50
N VAL A 119 7.28 -6.25 -11.15
CA VAL A 119 8.48 -6.23 -10.31
C VAL A 119 9.20 -7.58 -10.37
N PRO A 120 10.41 -7.68 -10.95
CA PRO A 120 11.15 -8.94 -11.00
C PRO A 120 11.48 -9.46 -9.60
N GLY A 121 11.42 -10.77 -9.40
CA GLY A 121 11.74 -11.41 -8.11
C GLY A 121 10.73 -11.17 -6.99
N PHE A 122 9.67 -10.39 -7.20
CA PHE A 122 8.60 -10.25 -6.21
C PHE A 122 7.70 -11.50 -6.22
N ARG A 123 7.46 -12.03 -5.04
CA ARG A 123 6.54 -13.16 -4.83
C ARG A 123 5.33 -12.68 -4.04
N PRO A 124 4.12 -12.78 -4.60
CA PRO A 124 2.89 -12.46 -3.88
C PRO A 124 2.75 -13.27 -2.60
N ASP A 125 2.23 -12.62 -1.57
CA ASP A 125 1.95 -13.26 -0.29
C ASP A 125 0.68 -12.65 0.33
N ALA A 126 -0.12 -13.45 1.00
CA ALA A 126 -1.31 -13.00 1.73
C ALA A 126 -0.95 -12.28 3.05
N SER A 127 0.33 -12.29 3.43
CA SER A 127 0.87 -11.63 4.62
C SER A 127 2.07 -10.76 4.29
N HIS A 128 2.10 -9.55 4.83
CA HIS A 128 3.29 -8.68 4.72
C HIS A 128 4.56 -9.32 5.28
N LEU A 129 4.42 -10.15 6.31
CA LEU A 129 5.55 -10.87 6.89
C LEU A 129 6.27 -11.77 5.87
N GLY A 130 5.53 -12.34 4.89
CA GLY A 130 6.10 -13.25 3.88
C GLY A 130 7.19 -12.58 3.05
N TYR A 131 6.90 -11.42 2.45
CA TYR A 131 7.92 -10.72 1.66
C TYR A 131 8.94 -9.96 2.49
N VAL A 132 8.61 -9.50 3.72
CA VAL A 132 9.57 -8.98 4.68
C VAL A 132 10.60 -10.05 5.05
N ARG A 133 10.12 -11.25 5.40
CA ARG A 133 10.99 -12.41 5.73
C ARG A 133 11.82 -12.84 4.52
N THR A 134 11.25 -12.80 3.33
CA THR A 134 11.98 -13.13 2.09
C THR A 134 13.13 -12.14 1.85
N ALA A 135 12.89 -10.85 2.03
CA ALA A 135 13.93 -9.83 1.88
C ALA A 135 15.07 -9.97 2.90
N TYR A 136 14.74 -10.43 4.12
CA TYR A 136 15.73 -10.64 5.18
C TYR A 136 16.52 -11.95 5.02
N LEU A 137 15.81 -13.08 4.83
CA LEU A 137 16.43 -14.41 4.84
C LEU A 137 16.99 -14.85 3.46
N ARG A 138 16.48 -14.30 2.37
CA ARG A 138 16.83 -14.65 0.99
C ARG A 138 17.06 -13.41 0.14
N PRO A 139 17.97 -12.52 0.55
CA PRO A 139 18.20 -11.25 -0.12
C PRO A 139 18.53 -11.40 -1.61
N ASP A 140 19.25 -12.45 -2.00
CA ASP A 140 19.66 -12.65 -3.40
C ASP A 140 18.50 -12.89 -4.37
N THR A 141 17.38 -13.45 -3.87
CA THR A 141 16.20 -13.75 -4.68
C THR A 141 15.05 -12.76 -4.50
N SER A 142 15.18 -11.81 -3.57
CA SER A 142 14.18 -10.77 -3.29
C SER A 142 14.38 -9.55 -4.19
N ALA A 143 13.28 -8.91 -4.61
CA ALA A 143 13.32 -7.60 -5.22
C ALA A 143 13.75 -6.48 -4.25
N TYR A 144 13.70 -6.75 -2.96
CA TYR A 144 13.90 -5.79 -1.90
C TYR A 144 15.07 -6.16 -0.99
N GLU A 145 15.70 -5.14 -0.43
CA GLU A 145 16.67 -5.24 0.65
C GLU A 145 16.02 -4.85 1.98
N TYR A 146 16.33 -5.59 3.04
CA TYR A 146 15.87 -5.30 4.41
C TYR A 146 16.74 -4.19 5.02
N ARG A 147 16.17 -3.00 5.26
CA ARG A 147 16.91 -1.82 5.75
C ARG A 147 16.24 -1.19 6.97
N ASP A 148 17.05 -0.52 7.78
CA ASP A 148 16.56 0.32 8.89
C ASP A 148 15.93 1.60 8.34
N PRO A 149 14.65 1.88 8.61
CA PRO A 149 13.97 3.08 8.11
C PRO A 149 14.57 4.38 8.67
N ALA A 150 15.17 4.37 9.87
CA ALA A 150 15.81 5.54 10.45
C ALA A 150 17.15 5.89 9.79
N GLN A 151 17.79 4.92 9.14
CA GLN A 151 19.14 5.05 8.59
C GLN A 151 19.14 5.19 7.06
N THR A 152 18.08 4.74 6.40
CA THR A 152 18.04 4.62 4.94
C THR A 152 17.04 5.59 4.34
N PRO A 153 17.47 6.49 3.43
CA PRO A 153 16.54 7.37 2.74
C PRO A 153 15.54 6.56 1.88
N PRO A 154 14.23 6.85 2.00
CA PRO A 154 13.23 6.23 1.13
C PRO A 154 13.35 6.72 -0.31
N ALA A 155 12.81 5.92 -1.24
CA ALA A 155 12.61 6.31 -2.62
C ALA A 155 11.28 5.72 -3.14
N ALA A 156 10.77 6.23 -4.25
CA ALA A 156 9.59 5.66 -4.88
C ALA A 156 9.79 4.17 -5.19
N GLY A 157 8.78 3.36 -4.92
CA GLY A 157 8.81 1.90 -5.06
C GLY A 157 9.23 1.13 -3.82
N ASP A 158 9.79 1.79 -2.79
CA ASP A 158 10.08 1.17 -1.50
C ASP A 158 8.80 0.82 -0.73
N LEU A 159 8.90 -0.09 0.26
CA LEU A 159 7.83 -0.39 1.20
C LEU A 159 8.28 -0.01 2.62
N LEU A 160 7.52 0.87 3.27
CA LEU A 160 7.73 1.14 4.70
C LEU A 160 6.75 0.30 5.52
N CYS A 161 7.26 -0.53 6.42
CA CYS A 161 6.47 -1.52 7.13
C CYS A 161 6.55 -1.35 8.65
N TYR A 162 5.43 -1.69 9.31
CA TYR A 162 5.29 -1.66 10.75
C TYR A 162 4.58 -2.91 11.30
N VAL A 163 4.83 -3.20 12.58
CA VAL A 163 4.16 -4.30 13.29
C VAL A 163 2.81 -3.82 13.82
N ARG A 164 1.78 -4.64 13.66
CA ARG A 164 0.40 -4.38 14.12
C ARG A 164 0.00 -5.32 15.26
N HIS A 165 -1.00 -4.89 16.04
CA HIS A 165 -1.70 -5.72 17.02
C HIS A 165 -0.80 -6.51 17.99
N SER A 166 0.39 -5.99 18.30
CA SER A 166 1.26 -6.53 19.32
C SER A 166 1.18 -5.69 20.60
N GLN A 167 1.20 -6.33 21.75
CA GLN A 167 1.34 -5.63 23.02
C GLN A 167 2.73 -5.00 23.18
N GLN A 168 3.73 -5.57 22.51
CA GLN A 168 5.11 -5.08 22.52
C GLN A 168 5.42 -4.34 21.21
N ALA A 169 6.07 -3.20 21.30
CA ALA A 169 6.72 -2.55 20.18
C ALA A 169 8.11 -3.16 19.97
N PHE A 170 8.42 -3.54 18.73
CA PHE A 170 9.66 -4.24 18.38
C PHE A 170 10.70 -3.33 17.75
N GLY A 171 10.28 -2.37 16.93
CA GLY A 171 11.17 -1.58 16.10
C GLY A 171 12.01 -2.45 15.15
N HIS A 172 13.04 -1.85 14.54
CA HIS A 172 13.89 -2.54 13.55
C HIS A 172 14.64 -3.75 14.13
N GLN A 173 15.28 -3.58 15.28
CA GLN A 173 16.10 -4.64 15.88
C GLN A 173 15.26 -5.78 16.45
N GLY A 174 14.14 -5.45 17.09
CA GLY A 174 13.22 -6.46 17.61
C GLY A 174 12.57 -7.29 16.51
N LEU A 175 12.17 -6.66 15.40
CA LEU A 175 11.64 -7.38 14.24
C LEU A 175 12.70 -8.33 13.67
N LYS A 176 13.94 -7.88 13.51
CA LYS A 176 15.05 -8.71 13.01
C LYS A 176 15.19 -10.01 13.79
N ALA A 177 15.17 -9.92 15.12
CA ALA A 177 15.27 -11.09 16.00
C ALA A 177 14.08 -12.08 15.86
N LEU A 178 12.93 -11.60 15.41
CA LEU A 178 11.74 -12.45 15.18
C LEU A 178 11.77 -13.13 13.81
N LEU A 179 12.36 -12.52 12.80
CA LEU A 179 12.36 -13.06 11.43
C LEU A 179 13.13 -14.38 11.32
N GLU A 180 14.09 -14.60 12.20
CA GLU A 180 14.90 -15.83 12.28
C GLU A 180 14.14 -17.00 12.92
N LYS A 181 13.03 -16.72 13.60
CA LYS A 181 12.22 -17.71 14.31
C LYS A 181 10.97 -18.08 13.49
N PRO A 182 10.50 -19.33 13.58
CA PRO A 182 9.19 -19.68 13.04
C PRO A 182 8.08 -18.95 13.82
N GLY A 183 7.02 -18.58 13.11
CA GLY A 183 5.85 -17.92 13.73
C GLY A 183 5.22 -16.88 12.80
N GLY A 184 4.03 -16.46 13.13
CA GLY A 184 3.28 -15.40 12.49
C GLY A 184 3.48 -14.07 13.22
N LEU A 185 3.40 -12.98 12.48
CA LEU A 185 3.38 -11.63 13.01
C LEU A 185 2.47 -10.78 12.12
N PHE A 186 1.55 -10.05 12.73
CA PHE A 186 0.72 -9.12 11.99
C PHE A 186 1.53 -7.87 11.64
N MET A 187 1.67 -7.61 10.37
CA MET A 187 2.38 -6.46 9.83
C MET A 187 1.52 -5.69 8.84
N HIS A 188 1.96 -4.48 8.54
CA HIS A 188 1.43 -3.69 7.43
C HIS A 188 2.59 -3.01 6.71
N CYS A 189 2.45 -2.83 5.39
CA CYS A 189 3.39 -2.07 4.57
C CYS A 189 2.64 -1.09 3.68
N ASP A 190 3.12 0.15 3.65
CA ASP A 190 2.69 1.19 2.72
C ASP A 190 3.75 1.35 1.62
N ILE A 191 3.32 1.59 0.38
CA ILE A 191 4.18 1.78 -0.80
C ILE A 191 4.60 3.24 -0.87
N VAL A 192 5.89 3.53 -0.87
CA VAL A 192 6.40 4.89 -1.11
C VAL A 192 6.16 5.27 -2.57
N VAL A 193 5.38 6.31 -2.81
CA VAL A 193 5.03 6.77 -4.16
C VAL A 193 5.75 8.06 -4.57
N ALA A 194 6.13 8.89 -3.59
CA ALA A 194 6.95 10.07 -3.83
C ALA A 194 7.71 10.47 -2.56
N VAL A 195 8.84 11.12 -2.75
CA VAL A 195 9.72 11.60 -1.68
C VAL A 195 10.11 13.04 -1.96
N ASN A 196 9.83 13.91 -1.01
CA ASN A 196 10.22 15.33 -1.05
C ASN A 196 9.88 16.07 -2.36
N PRO A 197 8.68 15.88 -2.95
CA PRO A 197 8.31 16.58 -4.16
C PRO A 197 8.23 18.08 -3.86
N GLY A 198 8.90 18.91 -4.67
CA GLY A 198 8.92 20.36 -4.45
C GLY A 198 9.63 20.83 -3.17
N ASN A 199 10.51 20.00 -2.58
CA ASN A 199 11.24 20.28 -1.33
C ASN A 199 10.33 20.48 -0.11
N ASP A 200 9.24 19.73 -0.01
CA ASP A 200 8.25 19.80 1.09
C ASP A 200 8.62 18.96 2.31
N ALA A 201 9.79 18.31 2.30
CA ALA A 201 10.28 17.42 3.36
C ALA A 201 9.27 16.31 3.76
N THR A 202 8.49 15.82 2.79
CA THR A 202 7.43 14.84 3.01
C THR A 202 7.65 13.60 2.16
N ALA A 203 7.43 12.43 2.72
CA ALA A 203 7.24 11.19 1.99
C ALA A 203 5.74 10.87 1.88
N TYR A 204 5.31 10.46 0.70
CA TYR A 204 3.95 10.07 0.38
C TYR A 204 3.90 8.57 0.15
N LEU A 205 3.04 7.89 0.88
CA LEU A 205 2.91 6.45 0.84
C LEU A 205 1.46 6.06 0.59
N VAL A 206 1.24 4.97 -0.14
CA VAL A 206 -0.10 4.44 -0.41
C VAL A 206 -0.20 3.03 0.16
N GLY A 207 -1.19 2.81 1.01
CA GLY A 207 -1.49 1.51 1.60
C GLY A 207 -2.91 1.04 1.28
N GLY A 208 -3.08 -0.26 1.03
CA GLY A 208 -4.39 -0.90 0.94
C GLY A 208 -4.87 -1.33 2.33
N ASN A 209 -6.18 -1.33 2.54
CA ASN A 209 -6.81 -1.63 3.83
C ASN A 209 -6.31 -0.73 4.99
N VAL A 210 -5.99 0.51 4.67
CA VAL A 210 -5.73 1.54 5.67
C VAL A 210 -7.04 2.28 5.89
N GLN A 211 -7.64 2.09 7.08
CA GLN A 211 -9.00 2.56 7.37
C GLN A 211 -10.02 2.07 6.33
N GLN A 212 -9.92 0.78 5.98
CA GLN A 212 -10.83 0.05 5.08
C GLN A 212 -10.88 0.60 3.63
N ALA A 213 -9.82 1.30 3.21
CA ALA A 213 -9.70 1.90 1.88
C ALA A 213 -8.25 1.84 1.37
N VAL A 214 -8.02 2.26 0.13
CA VAL A 214 -6.67 2.60 -0.36
C VAL A 214 -6.37 4.04 0.02
N THR A 215 -5.55 4.21 1.03
CA THR A 215 -5.31 5.51 1.69
C THR A 215 -3.86 5.97 1.51
N MET A 216 -3.67 7.25 1.25
CA MET A 216 -2.36 7.88 1.25
C MET A 216 -1.96 8.28 2.66
N ARG A 217 -0.72 8.02 3.02
CA ARG A 217 -0.10 8.48 4.27
C ARG A 217 0.99 9.50 3.96
N MET A 218 1.03 10.58 4.73
CA MET A 218 2.05 11.62 4.66
C MET A 218 2.94 11.50 5.90
N LEU A 219 4.25 11.34 5.69
CA LEU A 219 5.23 11.22 6.77
C LEU A 219 6.34 12.26 6.61
N PRO A 220 6.80 12.87 7.73
CA PRO A 220 7.88 13.84 7.67
C PRO A 220 9.22 13.17 7.37
N LEU A 221 10.05 13.90 6.63
CA LEU A 221 11.46 13.56 6.42
C LEU A 221 12.36 14.56 7.16
N ASN A 222 13.51 14.10 7.62
CA ASN A 222 14.54 14.97 8.15
C ASN A 222 15.29 15.70 7.03
N ARG A 223 16.24 16.58 7.40
CA ARG A 223 17.06 17.34 6.43
C ARG A 223 17.91 16.46 5.48
N ASN A 224 18.17 15.22 5.88
CA ASN A 224 18.90 14.23 5.07
C ASN A 224 17.96 13.36 4.22
N GLY A 225 16.66 13.67 4.17
CA GLY A 225 15.68 12.89 3.43
C GLY A 225 15.36 11.52 4.04
N GLN A 226 15.56 11.32 5.34
CA GLN A 226 15.34 10.04 6.03
C GLN A 226 14.09 10.11 6.92
N PHE A 227 13.53 8.95 7.27
CA PHE A 227 12.42 8.80 8.22
C PHE A 227 12.84 8.93 9.70
N TRP A 228 13.92 9.61 9.99
CA TRP A 228 14.36 9.81 11.35
C TRP A 228 13.37 10.69 12.14
N GLY A 229 12.92 10.21 13.29
CA GLY A 229 11.97 10.95 14.11
C GLY A 229 10.49 10.74 13.74
N LEU A 230 10.17 9.65 13.03
CA LEU A 230 8.77 9.24 12.84
C LEU A 230 8.05 9.06 14.18
N PRO A 231 6.74 9.37 14.25
CA PRO A 231 5.94 9.01 15.39
C PRO A 231 5.99 7.50 15.62
N GLN A 232 6.64 7.09 16.70
CA GLN A 232 6.81 5.67 17.05
C GLN A 232 5.78 5.26 18.10
N ARG A 233 5.24 4.05 17.95
CA ARG A 233 4.53 3.37 19.01
C ARG A 233 5.54 2.83 20.01
N THR A 234 5.23 3.01 21.30
CA THR A 234 6.01 2.49 22.42
C THR A 234 5.17 1.50 23.23
N ASN A 235 5.79 0.79 24.18
CA ASN A 235 5.07 -0.13 25.06
C ASN A 235 4.15 0.61 26.05
N ASP A 236 4.40 1.89 26.28
CA ASP A 236 3.67 2.74 27.23
C ASP A 236 2.69 3.70 26.54
N ASP A 237 2.34 3.42 25.28
CA ASP A 237 1.45 4.28 24.51
C ASP A 237 0.05 4.34 25.14
N THR A 238 -0.42 5.56 25.31
CA THR A 238 -1.79 5.82 25.71
C THR A 238 -2.74 5.53 24.54
N PRO A 239 -3.83 4.77 24.74
CA PRO A 239 -4.82 4.53 23.71
C PRO A 239 -5.52 5.83 23.28
N CYS A 240 -5.99 5.86 22.03
CA CYS A 240 -6.80 6.97 21.54
C CYS A 240 -8.13 7.00 22.29
N ALA A 241 -8.39 8.11 23.00
CA ALA A 241 -9.62 8.37 23.72
C ALA A 241 -9.90 9.89 23.75
N PRO A 242 -11.13 10.32 24.06
CA PRO A 242 -11.50 11.74 24.09
C PRO A 242 -10.65 12.60 25.02
N ASP A 243 -10.11 12.03 26.09
CA ASP A 243 -9.21 12.66 27.06
C ASP A 243 -7.72 12.45 26.75
N THR A 244 -7.40 11.69 25.70
CA THR A 244 -6.02 11.35 25.32
C THR A 244 -5.82 11.46 23.80
N GLU A 245 -6.10 12.64 23.24
CA GLU A 245 -6.02 12.92 21.79
C GLU A 245 -4.64 12.59 21.18
N SER A 246 -3.56 12.69 21.97
CA SER A 246 -2.22 12.33 21.51
C SER A 246 -2.10 10.86 21.09
N GLY A 247 -2.96 9.99 21.61
CA GLY A 247 -3.08 8.60 21.22
C GLY A 247 -3.73 8.38 19.84
N CYS A 248 -4.40 9.42 19.31
CA CYS A 248 -5.20 9.34 18.08
C CYS A 248 -4.41 9.60 16.78
N ASN A 249 -3.10 9.57 16.83
CA ASN A 249 -2.24 9.79 15.68
C ASN A 249 -2.08 8.50 14.85
N PHE A 250 -2.73 8.42 13.67
CA PHE A 250 -2.62 7.29 12.75
C PHE A 250 -1.22 7.07 12.17
N ASN A 251 -0.31 8.06 12.28
CA ASN A 251 1.09 7.91 11.90
C ASN A 251 1.94 7.29 13.01
N ARG A 252 1.42 7.17 14.24
CA ARG A 252 2.12 6.52 15.33
C ARG A 252 2.01 5.01 15.17
N GLN A 253 3.08 4.38 14.67
CA GLN A 253 3.16 2.95 14.40
C GLN A 253 4.49 2.38 14.93
N ASP A 254 4.56 1.07 15.09
CA ASP A 254 5.82 0.36 15.35
C ASP A 254 6.59 0.19 14.02
N TRP A 255 7.16 1.31 13.52
CA TRP A 255 7.92 1.35 12.29
C TRP A 255 9.17 0.48 12.41
N ALA A 256 9.22 -0.60 11.66
CA ALA A 256 10.21 -1.64 11.89
C ALA A 256 11.17 -1.89 10.71
N VAL A 257 10.74 -1.69 9.46
CA VAL A 257 11.59 -1.94 8.30
C VAL A 257 11.24 -1.08 7.10
N LEU A 258 12.26 -0.61 6.39
CA LEU A 258 12.17 -0.14 5.03
C LEU A 258 12.65 -1.27 4.10
N LEU A 259 11.75 -1.83 3.31
CA LEU A 259 12.11 -2.70 2.21
C LEU A 259 12.52 -1.82 1.04
N LYS A 260 13.82 -1.72 0.84
CA LYS A 260 14.44 -0.88 -0.20
C LYS A 260 14.40 -1.61 -1.54
N LEU A 261 13.74 -1.04 -2.54
CA LEU A 261 13.72 -1.60 -3.89
C LEU A 261 15.15 -1.63 -4.46
N LYS A 262 15.55 -2.77 -4.98
CA LYS A 262 16.88 -2.94 -5.59
C LYS A 262 17.05 -2.07 -6.85
N PRO A 263 18.27 -1.64 -7.14
CA PRO A 263 18.57 -0.92 -8.38
C PRO A 263 18.19 -1.72 -9.65
N PRO A 264 17.87 -1.05 -10.77
CA PRO A 264 17.43 -1.71 -12.01
C PRO A 264 18.37 -2.82 -12.50
N ALA A 265 19.67 -2.63 -12.37
CA ALA A 265 20.67 -3.64 -12.77
C ALA A 265 20.55 -4.95 -11.96
N GLN A 266 20.27 -4.86 -10.67
CA GLN A 266 20.05 -6.04 -9.82
C GLN A 266 18.65 -6.65 -10.06
N LEU A 267 17.62 -5.83 -10.25
CA LEU A 267 16.28 -6.33 -10.59
C LEU A 267 16.29 -7.12 -11.90
N ALA A 268 17.07 -6.70 -12.89
CA ALA A 268 17.17 -7.37 -14.18
C ALA A 268 17.72 -8.81 -14.09
N THR A 269 18.42 -9.16 -13.03
CA THR A 269 18.97 -10.51 -12.80
C THR A 269 17.96 -11.45 -12.13
N LEU A 270 16.85 -10.92 -11.61
CA LEU A 270 15.83 -11.70 -10.91
C LEU A 270 14.81 -12.32 -11.88
N PRO A 271 14.17 -13.43 -11.52
CA PRO A 271 13.10 -14.01 -12.31
C PRO A 271 11.98 -13.01 -12.56
N ARG A 272 11.40 -13.02 -13.77
CA ARG A 272 10.24 -12.19 -14.07
C ARG A 272 9.06 -12.61 -13.20
N ALA A 273 8.33 -11.62 -12.67
CA ALA A 273 7.06 -11.88 -12.01
C ALA A 273 6.04 -12.47 -13.01
N PRO A 274 5.11 -13.33 -12.54
CA PRO A 274 3.97 -13.73 -13.35
C PRO A 274 3.22 -12.47 -13.84
N ALA A 275 2.91 -12.40 -15.13
CA ALA A 275 2.14 -11.28 -15.65
C ALA A 275 0.68 -11.41 -15.21
N ILE A 276 0.15 -10.41 -14.52
CA ILE A 276 -1.31 -10.23 -14.45
C ILE A 276 -1.77 -9.69 -15.81
N ALA A 277 -2.79 -10.29 -16.39
CA ALA A 277 -3.41 -9.75 -17.59
C ALA A 277 -3.83 -8.29 -17.35
N ASN A 278 -3.27 -7.38 -18.12
CA ASN A 278 -3.70 -5.98 -18.07
C ASN A 278 -5.17 -5.97 -18.51
N SER A 279 -6.07 -5.63 -17.59
CA SER A 279 -7.40 -5.18 -18.00
C SER A 279 -7.16 -3.97 -18.89
N SER A 280 -7.54 -4.07 -20.16
CA SER A 280 -7.40 -3.00 -21.14
C SER A 280 -8.03 -1.72 -20.57
N PRO A 281 -7.41 -0.54 -20.75
CA PRO A 281 -8.08 0.71 -20.45
C PRO A 281 -9.35 0.79 -21.30
N MET A 282 -10.49 1.00 -20.67
CA MET A 282 -11.73 1.23 -21.40
C MET A 282 -11.58 2.50 -22.26
N PRO A 283 -11.95 2.47 -23.54
CA PRO A 283 -11.95 3.67 -24.36
C PRO A 283 -13.03 4.64 -23.86
N GLY A 284 -12.65 5.85 -23.52
CA GLY A 284 -13.61 6.94 -23.31
C GLY A 284 -13.58 7.67 -21.98
N THR A 285 -12.57 7.51 -21.14
CA THR A 285 -12.47 8.31 -19.90
C THR A 285 -11.76 9.64 -20.14
N ALA A 286 -12.38 10.71 -19.62
CA ALA A 286 -11.83 12.07 -19.60
C ALA A 286 -10.38 12.10 -19.10
N PRO A 287 -9.56 13.08 -19.51
CA PRO A 287 -8.18 13.19 -19.06
C PRO A 287 -8.16 13.30 -17.53
N ALA A 288 -7.46 12.36 -16.93
CA ALA A 288 -7.39 12.23 -15.49
C ALA A 288 -6.47 13.28 -14.87
N PRO A 289 -6.77 13.72 -13.62
CA PRO A 289 -5.95 14.68 -12.91
C PRO A 289 -4.50 14.22 -12.72
N LEU A 290 -3.62 15.18 -12.64
CA LEU A 290 -2.18 15.10 -12.93
C LEU A 290 -1.33 14.21 -12.01
N CYS A 291 -1.71 13.99 -10.76
CA CYS A 291 -0.99 13.10 -9.81
C CYS A 291 -1.77 13.01 -8.51
N CYS A 292 -1.79 11.86 -7.85
CA CYS A 292 -2.45 11.70 -6.55
C CYS A 292 -1.87 12.63 -5.47
N ILE A 293 -0.58 12.97 -5.57
CA ILE A 293 0.09 13.89 -4.63
C ILE A 293 -0.44 15.31 -4.75
N ASN A 294 -0.64 15.79 -5.97
CA ASN A 294 -1.07 17.17 -6.24
C ASN A 294 -2.56 17.41 -5.99
N CYS A 295 -3.31 16.36 -5.73
CA CYS A 295 -4.78 16.42 -5.55
C CYS A 295 -5.23 16.31 -4.09
N VAL A 296 -4.30 16.23 -3.13
CA VAL A 296 -4.60 16.13 -1.70
C VAL A 296 -4.99 17.50 -1.14
N VAL A 297 -6.27 17.68 -0.82
CA VAL A 297 -6.80 18.94 -0.28
C VAL A 297 -6.45 19.06 1.20
N GLY A 298 -5.96 20.23 1.63
CA GLY A 298 -5.64 20.51 3.03
C GLY A 298 -4.26 20.08 3.50
N SER A 299 -3.47 19.41 2.64
CA SER A 299 -2.02 19.32 2.80
C SER A 299 -1.39 20.61 2.25
N ASN A 300 -0.19 20.98 2.67
CA ASN A 300 0.56 22.05 2.04
C ASN A 300 1.11 21.65 0.65
N VAL A 301 0.56 20.62 0.04
CA VAL A 301 0.94 20.12 -1.28
C VAL A 301 0.33 21.02 -2.35
N PRO A 302 1.07 21.43 -3.40
CA PRO A 302 0.54 22.21 -4.50
C PRO A 302 -0.70 21.56 -5.11
N ARG A 303 -1.77 22.33 -5.28
CA ARG A 303 -3.00 21.86 -5.93
C ARG A 303 -2.76 21.64 -7.41
N CYS A 304 -3.48 20.67 -7.99
CA CYS A 304 -3.56 20.58 -9.45
C CYS A 304 -4.11 21.91 -9.98
N GLU A 305 -3.44 22.51 -10.96
CA GLU A 305 -4.01 23.61 -11.70
C GLU A 305 -5.32 23.12 -12.34
N GLN A 306 -6.42 23.76 -12.00
CA GLN A 306 -7.69 23.51 -12.67
C GLN A 306 -7.50 24.09 -14.08
N THR A 307 -7.45 23.23 -15.07
CA THR A 307 -7.64 23.68 -16.46
C THR A 307 -9.03 24.30 -16.54
N PRO A 308 -9.18 25.56 -16.98
CA PRO A 308 -10.51 26.09 -17.22
C PRO A 308 -11.26 25.15 -18.15
N LEU A 309 -12.48 24.80 -17.81
CA LEU A 309 -13.42 24.17 -18.73
C LEU A 309 -13.84 25.27 -19.69
N ASP A 310 -13.28 25.27 -20.92
CA ASP A 310 -13.81 26.01 -22.05
C ASP A 310 -15.10 25.38 -22.56
#